data_012a3b6cb8af477ceef5d7e4f5af8c94
#
_entry.id   012a3b6cb8af477ceef5d7e4f5af8c94
#
_cell.length_a   1.000
_cell.length_b   1.000
_cell.length_c   1.000
_cell.angle_alpha   90.00
_cell.angle_beta   90.00
_cell.angle_gamma   90.00
#
_symmetry.space_group_name_H-M   'P 1'
#
loop_
_entity.id
_entity.type
_entity.pdbx_description
1 polymer ?
#
loop_
_entity_poly.entity_id
_entity_poly.type
_entity_poly.pdbx_seq_one_letter_code
_entity_poly.pdbx_strand_id
1 'polypeptide(L)'
;MLFKNAFEQQPSLRFVYEKLQFYSVLGRQFLLNLPFITDEVTLSAEFERMASVLELWQDTLHRPVFSHLSQQIHQLNNIAPTLSALANGAVLDDIQLFEIKKTAILTNVIAQDVKKLGITWLEYDPLEEVITILDPEHTFIPHFYVYSAYDEELACLREKMKSVNNAQEIETCRFQAQQIEDRLRAELSDKLRPYQESLSKNLRNTAYLDMMIAKVKLAIEWDACRPQIGDSHNLVDLVNPEIAAALAQKGRTFQPVSIAFGRETVLVTGANMAGKSVLLQSVALAQHLFQFGFYLPAKSASLPVEDEIITSLGDRQSALSGLSSFAVEVLTIDRIIKTAREGKRVLALVDELARTTNPDEGKQMVCGFVRICRKLSLTAIVTTHYSGLDVNCRRLRVKGLQIPEGVDSLSIGHIADYMDYSLIETHNDDVPKEAFTIARLLRIDDEFLTECGSTM
;
A
#
# COMPACT_ATOMS: atom_id res chain seq x y z
N MET A 1 11.22 -0.96 5.67
CA MET A 1 10.03 -0.05 5.86
C MET A 1 8.77 -0.88 5.82
N LEU A 2 7.75 -0.59 6.66
CA LEU A 2 6.43 -1.24 6.57
C LEU A 2 5.47 -0.38 5.74
N PHE A 3 4.45 -1.02 5.15
CA PHE A 3 3.45 -0.32 4.32
C PHE A 3 2.81 0.87 5.03
N LYS A 4 2.40 0.71 6.30
CA LYS A 4 1.84 1.81 7.11
C LYS A 4 2.80 2.99 7.29
N ASN A 5 4.11 2.74 7.37
CA ASN A 5 5.11 3.79 7.56
C ASN A 5 5.41 4.52 6.24
N ALA A 6 5.16 3.87 5.10
CA ALA A 6 5.32 4.49 3.79
C ALA A 6 4.30 5.61 3.50
N PHE A 7 3.19 5.70 4.25
CA PHE A 7 2.20 6.79 4.12
C PHE A 7 2.79 8.18 4.40
N GLU A 8 3.82 8.26 5.26
CA GLU A 8 4.50 9.52 5.56
C GLU A 8 5.33 10.02 4.38
N GLN A 9 5.96 9.07 3.65
CA GLN A 9 6.82 9.38 2.51
C GLN A 9 6.01 9.54 1.21
N GLN A 10 4.94 8.75 1.06
CA GLN A 10 4.07 8.75 -0.11
C GLN A 10 2.59 8.75 0.31
N PRO A 11 2.00 9.93 0.51
CA PRO A 11 0.60 10.07 0.95
C PRO A 11 -0.42 9.38 0.04
N SER A 12 -0.17 9.29 -1.27
CA SER A 12 -1.06 8.60 -2.22
C SER A 12 -1.22 7.11 -1.94
N LEU A 13 -0.30 6.49 -1.17
CA LEU A 13 -0.49 5.11 -0.71
C LEU A 13 -1.69 4.97 0.24
N ARG A 14 -2.05 6.04 0.97
CA ARG A 14 -3.26 6.04 1.81
C ARG A 14 -4.50 5.95 0.94
N PHE A 15 -4.54 6.70 -0.16
CA PHE A 15 -5.63 6.59 -1.13
C PHE A 15 -5.74 5.16 -1.70
N VAL A 16 -4.60 4.55 -2.06
CA VAL A 16 -4.58 3.14 -2.51
C VAL A 16 -5.15 2.21 -1.45
N TYR A 17 -4.71 2.36 -0.20
CA TYR A 17 -5.19 1.57 0.93
C TYR A 17 -6.70 1.69 1.14
N GLU A 18 -7.27 2.89 1.00
CA GLU A 18 -8.70 3.17 1.15
C GLU A 18 -9.55 2.56 0.02
N LYS A 19 -8.95 2.33 -1.16
CA LYS A 19 -9.61 1.67 -2.29
C LYS A 19 -9.61 0.15 -2.20
N LEU A 20 -8.74 -0.45 -1.40
CA LEU A 20 -8.67 -1.89 -1.25
C LEU A 20 -9.89 -2.45 -0.51
N GLN A 21 -10.48 -3.49 -1.09
CA GLN A 21 -11.68 -4.16 -0.59
C GLN A 21 -11.30 -5.48 0.09
N PHE A 22 -11.04 -5.42 1.39
CA PHE A 22 -10.77 -6.59 2.21
C PHE A 22 -12.07 -7.24 2.71
N TYR A 23 -12.04 -8.55 2.88
CA TYR A 23 -13.12 -9.30 3.52
C TYR A 23 -12.99 -9.33 5.04
N SER A 24 -11.77 -9.19 5.57
CA SER A 24 -11.50 -9.25 7.00
C SER A 24 -10.62 -8.11 7.51
N VAL A 25 -10.66 -7.87 8.81
CA VAL A 25 -9.71 -7.00 9.51
C VAL A 25 -8.30 -7.58 9.45
N LEU A 26 -8.17 -8.92 9.38
CA LEU A 26 -6.88 -9.62 9.33
C LEU A 26 -6.10 -9.28 8.05
N GLY A 27 -6.74 -9.35 6.87
CA GLY A 27 -6.11 -8.99 5.60
C GLY A 27 -5.67 -7.53 5.57
N ARG A 28 -6.50 -6.63 6.12
CA ARG A 28 -6.16 -5.22 6.28
C ARG A 28 -4.94 -4.99 7.16
N GLN A 29 -4.89 -5.66 8.32
CA GLN A 29 -3.74 -5.58 9.23
C GLN A 29 -2.49 -6.22 8.64
N PHE A 30 -2.64 -7.28 7.86
CA PHE A 30 -1.53 -7.93 7.18
C PHE A 30 -0.86 -6.96 6.20
N LEU A 31 -1.63 -6.27 5.36
CA LEU A 31 -1.09 -5.27 4.43
C LEU A 31 -0.38 -4.13 5.17
N LEU A 32 -0.96 -3.58 6.24
CA LEU A 32 -0.34 -2.48 7.00
C LEU A 32 1.04 -2.86 7.57
N ASN A 33 1.25 -4.15 7.85
CA ASN A 33 2.51 -4.68 8.37
C ASN A 33 3.38 -5.34 7.28
N LEU A 34 2.97 -5.26 5.99
CA LEU A 34 3.76 -5.80 4.88
C LEU A 34 5.10 -5.06 4.79
N PRO A 35 6.24 -5.77 4.76
CA PRO A 35 7.53 -5.14 4.56
C PRO A 35 7.71 -4.72 3.10
N PHE A 36 8.46 -3.63 2.90
CA PHE A 36 8.97 -3.22 1.60
C PHE A 36 9.96 -4.26 1.09
N ILE A 37 9.74 -4.78 -0.11
CA ILE A 37 10.49 -5.89 -0.69
C ILE A 37 11.69 -5.32 -1.45
N THR A 38 12.90 -5.69 -1.03
CA THR A 38 14.17 -5.27 -1.65
C THR A 38 14.93 -6.42 -2.30
N ASP A 39 14.32 -7.62 -2.33
CA ASP A 39 14.85 -8.81 -2.96
C ASP A 39 14.03 -9.18 -4.20
N GLU A 40 14.70 -9.32 -5.34
CA GLU A 40 14.07 -9.57 -6.65
C GLU A 40 13.37 -10.94 -6.71
N VAL A 41 13.93 -11.95 -6.04
CA VAL A 41 13.36 -13.31 -6.03
C VAL A 41 12.03 -13.31 -5.28
N THR A 42 12.01 -12.68 -4.10
CA THR A 42 10.79 -12.52 -3.30
C THR A 42 9.73 -11.72 -4.05
N LEU A 43 10.13 -10.62 -4.69
CA LEU A 43 9.22 -9.78 -5.46
C LEU A 43 8.65 -10.50 -6.69
N SER A 44 9.48 -11.23 -7.42
CA SER A 44 9.04 -12.05 -8.54
C SER A 44 8.02 -13.11 -8.10
N ALA A 45 8.29 -13.80 -6.98
CA ALA A 45 7.37 -14.78 -6.43
C ALA A 45 6.02 -14.14 -6.03
N GLU A 46 6.03 -12.92 -5.50
CA GLU A 46 4.80 -12.18 -5.16
C GLU A 46 3.97 -11.88 -6.41
N PHE A 47 4.61 -11.45 -7.51
CA PHE A 47 3.90 -11.23 -8.78
C PHE A 47 3.36 -12.51 -9.41
N GLU A 48 4.08 -13.65 -9.30
CA GLU A 48 3.57 -14.95 -9.76
C GLU A 48 2.33 -15.37 -8.97
N ARG A 49 2.35 -15.22 -7.64
CA ARG A 49 1.20 -15.51 -6.79
C ARG A 49 0.01 -14.62 -7.14
N MET A 50 0.25 -13.32 -7.35
CA MET A 50 -0.80 -12.40 -7.76
C MET A 50 -1.37 -12.76 -9.15
N ALA A 51 -0.52 -13.16 -10.12
CA ALA A 51 -0.95 -13.61 -11.43
C ALA A 51 -1.84 -14.86 -11.33
N SER A 52 -1.43 -15.86 -10.54
CA SER A 52 -2.23 -17.07 -10.35
C SER A 52 -3.61 -16.80 -9.75
N VAL A 53 -3.70 -15.89 -8.77
CA VAL A 53 -5.01 -15.51 -8.19
C VAL A 53 -5.85 -14.71 -9.18
N LEU A 54 -5.23 -13.84 -10.00
CA LEU A 54 -5.92 -13.05 -11.02
C LEU A 54 -6.55 -13.97 -12.09
N GLU A 55 -5.81 -14.93 -12.59
CA GLU A 55 -6.33 -15.94 -13.57
C GLU A 55 -7.52 -16.70 -13.00
N LEU A 56 -7.41 -17.20 -11.77
CA LEU A 56 -8.49 -17.91 -11.09
C LEU A 56 -9.71 -16.99 -10.85
N TRP A 57 -9.48 -15.72 -10.50
CA TRP A 57 -10.54 -14.76 -10.26
C TRP A 57 -11.31 -14.41 -11.54
N GLN A 58 -10.65 -14.37 -12.69
CA GLN A 58 -11.27 -14.09 -13.99
C GLN A 58 -12.02 -15.29 -14.55
N ASP A 59 -11.66 -16.51 -14.15
CA ASP A 59 -12.36 -17.72 -14.57
C ASP A 59 -13.73 -17.82 -13.87
N THR A 60 -14.78 -17.84 -14.68
CA THR A 60 -16.16 -17.94 -14.20
C THR A 60 -16.46 -19.21 -13.43
N LEU A 61 -15.72 -20.31 -13.69
CA LEU A 61 -15.87 -21.59 -13.00
C LEU A 61 -15.49 -21.48 -11.52
N HIS A 62 -14.60 -20.60 -11.15
CA HIS A 62 -14.11 -20.42 -9.78
C HIS A 62 -14.92 -19.42 -8.95
N ARG A 63 -15.82 -18.64 -9.56
CA ARG A 63 -16.66 -17.65 -8.86
C ARG A 63 -17.42 -18.18 -7.65
N PRO A 64 -18.07 -19.38 -7.70
CA PRO A 64 -18.77 -19.92 -6.52
C PRO A 64 -17.81 -20.19 -5.36
N VAL A 65 -16.59 -20.69 -5.66
CA VAL A 65 -15.57 -20.96 -4.65
C VAL A 65 -15.08 -19.66 -4.00
N PHE A 66 -14.79 -18.63 -4.79
CA PHE A 66 -14.42 -17.31 -4.23
C PHE A 66 -15.54 -16.67 -3.43
N SER A 67 -16.81 -16.81 -3.84
CA SER A 67 -17.96 -16.33 -3.07
C SER A 67 -18.07 -17.03 -1.73
N HIS A 68 -17.92 -18.36 -1.69
CA HIS A 68 -17.92 -19.13 -0.45
C HIS A 68 -16.72 -18.76 0.43
N LEU A 69 -15.52 -18.70 -0.14
CA LEU A 69 -14.28 -18.30 0.54
C LEU A 69 -14.42 -16.92 1.21
N SER A 70 -14.99 -15.94 0.49
CA SER A 70 -15.19 -14.59 1.03
C SER A 70 -16.12 -14.56 2.24
N GLN A 71 -17.18 -15.38 2.22
CA GLN A 71 -18.11 -15.53 3.36
C GLN A 71 -17.41 -16.12 4.58
N GLN A 72 -16.53 -17.11 4.39
CA GLN A 72 -15.78 -17.70 5.49
C GLN A 72 -14.75 -16.72 6.08
N ILE A 73 -13.99 -16.04 5.21
CA ILE A 73 -13.00 -15.03 5.63
C ILE A 73 -13.66 -13.89 6.40
N HIS A 74 -14.85 -13.45 5.98
CA HIS A 74 -15.59 -12.36 6.65
C HIS A 74 -15.98 -12.69 8.09
N GLN A 75 -16.15 -13.97 8.43
CA GLN A 75 -16.52 -14.43 9.76
C GLN A 75 -15.33 -14.55 10.73
N LEU A 76 -14.09 -14.47 10.24
CA LEU A 76 -12.89 -14.60 11.06
C LEU A 76 -12.64 -13.35 11.89
N ASN A 77 -12.38 -13.57 13.18
CA ASN A 77 -11.95 -12.55 14.12
C ASN A 77 -10.42 -12.55 14.27
N ASN A 78 -9.88 -11.44 14.76
CA ASN A 78 -8.47 -11.41 15.16
C ASN A 78 -8.32 -12.00 16.57
N ILE A 79 -7.91 -13.26 16.64
CA ILE A 79 -7.66 -13.98 17.91
C ILE A 79 -6.19 -14.03 18.30
N ALA A 80 -5.32 -13.20 17.68
CA ALA A 80 -3.89 -13.16 18.03
C ALA A 80 -3.64 -12.91 19.54
N PRO A 81 -4.40 -12.04 20.24
CA PRO A 81 -4.26 -11.88 21.69
C PRO A 81 -4.59 -13.18 22.46
N THR A 82 -5.66 -13.89 22.07
CA THR A 82 -6.06 -15.18 22.66
C THR A 82 -4.96 -16.23 22.47
N LEU A 83 -4.40 -16.34 21.26
CA LEU A 83 -3.31 -17.26 20.95
C LEU A 83 -2.01 -16.90 21.72
N SER A 84 -1.73 -15.63 21.90
CA SER A 84 -0.60 -15.18 22.72
C SER A 84 -0.79 -15.51 24.20
N ALA A 85 -2.00 -15.32 24.75
CA ALA A 85 -2.33 -15.70 26.11
C ALA A 85 -2.19 -17.23 26.31
N LEU A 86 -2.72 -18.03 25.38
CA LEU A 86 -2.61 -19.49 25.39
C LEU A 86 -1.13 -19.95 25.39
N ALA A 87 -0.30 -19.36 24.53
CA ALA A 87 1.14 -19.64 24.47
C ALA A 87 1.85 -19.35 25.80
N ASN A 88 1.41 -18.30 26.51
CA ASN A 88 1.97 -17.90 27.81
C ASN A 88 1.38 -18.68 29.01
N GLY A 89 0.57 -19.72 28.75
CA GLY A 89 0.04 -20.58 29.81
C GLY A 89 -1.22 -20.07 30.50
N ALA A 90 -1.91 -19.08 29.92
CA ALA A 90 -3.17 -18.61 30.46
C ALA A 90 -4.27 -19.66 30.29
N VAL A 91 -5.18 -19.71 31.26
CA VAL A 91 -6.44 -20.46 31.18
C VAL A 91 -7.44 -19.58 30.41
N LEU A 92 -8.01 -20.13 29.35
CA LEU A 92 -8.93 -19.44 28.47
C LEU A 92 -10.37 -19.52 29.00
N ASP A 93 -11.14 -18.45 28.79
CA ASP A 93 -12.57 -18.44 29.08
C ASP A 93 -13.41 -19.04 27.93
N ASP A 94 -14.72 -19.16 28.12
CA ASP A 94 -15.64 -19.75 27.15
C ASP A 94 -15.68 -18.99 25.82
N ILE A 95 -15.52 -17.68 25.87
CA ILE A 95 -15.49 -16.84 24.66
C ILE A 95 -14.21 -17.11 23.85
N GLN A 96 -13.08 -17.15 24.52
CA GLN A 96 -11.78 -17.42 23.92
C GLN A 96 -11.71 -18.84 23.34
N LEU A 97 -12.24 -19.85 24.07
CA LEU A 97 -12.34 -21.22 23.58
C LEU A 97 -13.27 -21.32 22.36
N PHE A 98 -14.39 -20.58 22.38
CA PHE A 98 -15.27 -20.48 21.21
C PHE A 98 -14.57 -19.85 20.00
N GLU A 99 -13.80 -18.76 20.19
CA GLU A 99 -13.06 -18.11 19.11
C GLU A 99 -12.04 -19.05 18.47
N ILE A 100 -11.35 -19.88 19.26
CA ILE A 100 -10.44 -20.92 18.76
C ILE A 100 -11.21 -21.99 17.98
N LYS A 101 -12.32 -22.53 18.55
CA LYS A 101 -13.19 -23.50 17.87
C LYS A 101 -13.66 -22.97 16.51
N LYS A 102 -14.23 -21.76 16.50
CA LYS A 102 -14.71 -21.09 15.30
C LYS A 102 -13.59 -20.91 14.26
N THR A 103 -12.42 -20.46 14.70
CA THR A 103 -11.26 -20.27 13.81
C THR A 103 -10.80 -21.59 13.20
N ALA A 104 -10.74 -22.67 13.98
CA ALA A 104 -10.35 -23.99 13.48
C ALA A 104 -11.36 -24.50 12.42
N ILE A 105 -12.65 -24.36 12.68
CA ILE A 105 -13.69 -24.76 11.70
C ILE A 105 -13.57 -23.95 10.40
N LEU A 106 -13.50 -22.60 10.52
CA LEU A 106 -13.46 -21.71 9.36
C LEU A 106 -12.18 -21.91 8.54
N THR A 107 -11.01 -22.04 9.16
CA THR A 107 -9.76 -22.23 8.45
C THR A 107 -9.65 -23.59 7.78
N ASN A 108 -10.26 -24.66 8.32
CA ASN A 108 -10.38 -25.96 7.65
C ASN A 108 -11.25 -25.86 6.39
N VAL A 109 -12.37 -25.12 6.45
CA VAL A 109 -13.22 -24.87 5.27
C VAL A 109 -12.47 -24.05 4.22
N ILE A 110 -11.78 -22.98 4.64
CA ILE A 110 -10.95 -22.14 3.77
C ILE A 110 -9.86 -22.99 3.09
N ALA A 111 -9.20 -23.89 3.84
CA ALA A 111 -8.18 -24.79 3.29
C ALA A 111 -8.73 -25.68 2.17
N GLN A 112 -9.97 -26.18 2.32
CA GLN A 112 -10.64 -26.95 1.27
C GLN A 112 -10.93 -26.10 0.04
N ASP A 113 -11.36 -24.86 0.19
CA ASP A 113 -11.63 -23.96 -0.94
C ASP A 113 -10.33 -23.55 -1.64
N VAL A 114 -9.25 -23.28 -0.90
CA VAL A 114 -7.91 -23.03 -1.44
C VAL A 114 -7.41 -24.22 -2.27
N LYS A 115 -7.66 -25.45 -1.78
CA LYS A 115 -7.32 -26.68 -2.53
C LYS A 115 -8.16 -26.83 -3.80
N LYS A 116 -9.46 -26.51 -3.77
CA LYS A 116 -10.33 -26.50 -4.97
C LYS A 116 -9.88 -25.50 -6.02
N LEU A 117 -9.34 -24.35 -5.58
CA LEU A 117 -8.75 -23.34 -6.45
C LEU A 117 -7.38 -23.75 -7.01
N GLY A 118 -6.78 -24.84 -6.56
CA GLY A 118 -5.45 -25.27 -7.00
C GLY A 118 -4.31 -24.36 -6.51
N ILE A 119 -4.52 -23.54 -5.47
CA ILE A 119 -3.51 -22.69 -4.87
C ILE A 119 -2.57 -23.56 -4.02
N THR A 120 -1.35 -23.79 -4.49
CA THR A 120 -0.38 -24.69 -3.85
C THR A 120 0.64 -23.98 -2.97
N TRP A 121 0.78 -22.68 -3.09
CA TRP A 121 1.75 -21.87 -2.30
C TRP A 121 1.21 -21.43 -0.94
N LEU A 122 -0.05 -21.78 -0.58
CA LEU A 122 -0.63 -21.65 0.75
C LEU A 122 -0.88 -23.04 1.35
N GLU A 123 -0.22 -23.30 2.46
CA GLU A 123 -0.37 -24.56 3.19
C GLU A 123 -1.07 -24.29 4.52
N TYR A 124 -2.19 -24.98 4.74
CA TYR A 124 -2.94 -24.94 6.00
C TYR A 124 -2.67 -26.21 6.80
N ASP A 125 -2.41 -26.03 8.08
CA ASP A 125 -2.26 -27.16 9.00
C ASP A 125 -3.65 -27.69 9.35
N PRO A 126 -3.83 -29.02 9.47
CA PRO A 126 -5.09 -29.63 9.85
C PRO A 126 -5.43 -29.29 11.31
N LEU A 127 -6.68 -28.93 11.58
CA LEU A 127 -7.16 -28.53 12.89
C LEU A 127 -8.38 -29.36 13.38
N GLU A 128 -8.57 -30.58 12.81
CA GLU A 128 -9.64 -31.50 13.17
C GLU A 128 -9.56 -31.90 14.65
N GLU A 129 -8.35 -32.08 15.20
CA GLU A 129 -8.16 -32.40 16.61
C GLU A 129 -8.58 -31.24 17.53
N VAL A 130 -8.30 -29.98 17.13
CA VAL A 130 -8.77 -28.80 17.86
C VAL A 130 -10.29 -28.77 17.92
N ILE A 131 -10.95 -29.09 16.79
CA ILE A 131 -12.40 -29.17 16.72
C ILE A 131 -12.91 -30.29 17.63
N THR A 132 -12.32 -31.47 17.60
CA THR A 132 -12.70 -32.60 18.45
C THR A 132 -12.53 -32.30 19.94
N ILE A 133 -11.43 -31.60 20.31
CA ILE A 133 -11.21 -31.16 21.69
C ILE A 133 -12.30 -30.18 22.15
N LEU A 134 -12.76 -29.27 21.29
CA LEU A 134 -13.70 -28.20 21.66
C LEU A 134 -15.17 -28.52 21.29
N ASP A 135 -15.43 -29.60 20.59
CA ASP A 135 -16.76 -30.06 20.17
C ASP A 135 -16.86 -31.60 20.19
N PRO A 136 -16.75 -32.20 21.36
CA PRO A 136 -16.70 -33.67 21.50
C PRO A 136 -17.99 -34.36 21.01
N GLU A 137 -19.10 -33.64 20.95
CA GLU A 137 -20.42 -34.13 20.50
C GLU A 137 -20.63 -33.85 18.99
N HIS A 138 -19.67 -33.24 18.29
CA HIS A 138 -19.74 -32.84 16.86
C HIS A 138 -21.04 -32.09 16.53
N THR A 139 -21.44 -31.17 17.39
CA THR A 139 -22.66 -30.39 17.24
C THR A 139 -22.54 -29.27 16.25
N PHE A 140 -21.30 -28.78 16.01
CA PHE A 140 -20.97 -27.62 15.18
C PHE A 140 -21.78 -26.35 15.53
N ILE A 141 -22.25 -26.28 16.77
CA ILE A 141 -23.01 -25.11 17.26
C ILE A 141 -22.10 -23.89 17.30
N PRO A 142 -22.58 -22.71 16.85
CA PRO A 142 -21.80 -21.48 16.78
C PRO A 142 -21.65 -20.80 18.16
N HIS A 143 -21.42 -21.56 19.19
CA HIS A 143 -21.04 -21.10 20.53
C HIS A 143 -20.26 -22.18 21.25
N PHE A 144 -19.64 -21.85 22.38
CA PHE A 144 -18.96 -22.78 23.27
C PHE A 144 -19.49 -22.65 24.69
N TYR A 145 -19.62 -23.77 25.35
CA TYR A 145 -19.77 -23.94 26.78
C TYR A 145 -19.02 -25.22 27.15
N VAL A 146 -18.69 -25.38 28.44
CA VAL A 146 -18.07 -26.63 28.89
C VAL A 146 -19.10 -27.75 28.79
N TYR A 147 -18.89 -28.66 27.80
CA TYR A 147 -19.83 -29.75 27.52
C TYR A 147 -19.90 -30.74 28.68
N SER A 148 -21.10 -31.28 28.97
CA SER A 148 -21.29 -32.36 29.96
C SER A 148 -20.54 -33.65 29.57
N ALA A 149 -20.23 -33.85 28.32
CA ALA A 149 -19.44 -34.96 27.80
C ALA A 149 -17.98 -34.98 28.29
N TYR A 150 -17.47 -33.88 28.84
CA TYR A 150 -16.09 -33.83 29.35
C TYR A 150 -15.95 -34.47 30.76
N ASP A 151 -17.03 -34.51 31.55
CA ASP A 151 -16.97 -34.96 32.94
C ASP A 151 -18.32 -35.51 33.39
N GLU A 152 -18.35 -36.75 33.92
CA GLU A 152 -19.56 -37.44 34.36
C GLU A 152 -20.19 -36.78 35.60
N GLU A 153 -19.36 -36.23 36.51
CA GLU A 153 -19.85 -35.54 37.69
C GLU A 153 -20.54 -34.24 37.32
N LEU A 154 -20.00 -33.50 36.37
CA LEU A 154 -20.64 -32.30 35.83
C LEU A 154 -22.00 -32.62 35.19
N ALA A 155 -22.06 -33.71 34.42
CA ALA A 155 -23.31 -34.18 33.81
C ALA A 155 -24.36 -34.48 34.90
N CYS A 156 -23.95 -35.23 35.93
CA CYS A 156 -24.83 -35.58 37.05
C CYS A 156 -25.33 -34.35 37.83
N LEU A 157 -24.42 -33.39 38.11
CA LEU A 157 -24.80 -32.14 38.81
C LEU A 157 -25.80 -31.31 38.00
N ARG A 158 -25.61 -31.21 36.68
CA ARG A 158 -26.51 -30.47 35.76
C ARG A 158 -27.90 -31.14 35.69
N GLU A 159 -27.97 -32.46 35.65
CA GLU A 159 -29.26 -33.19 35.71
C GLU A 159 -29.95 -33.03 37.09
N LYS A 160 -29.16 -33.11 38.19
CA LYS A 160 -29.66 -32.86 39.51
C LYS A 160 -30.26 -31.47 39.69
N MET A 161 -29.61 -30.43 39.15
CA MET A 161 -30.12 -29.06 39.17
C MET A 161 -31.45 -28.90 38.43
N LYS A 162 -31.76 -29.72 37.43
CA LYS A 162 -33.05 -29.70 36.72
C LYS A 162 -34.17 -30.36 37.52
N SER A 163 -33.86 -31.33 38.40
CA SER A 163 -34.82 -32.14 39.11
C SER A 163 -35.11 -31.65 40.53
N VAL A 164 -34.25 -30.85 41.15
CA VAL A 164 -34.37 -30.35 42.53
C VAL A 164 -35.09 -29.01 42.56
N ASN A 165 -36.05 -28.86 43.48
CA ASN A 165 -36.79 -27.60 43.69
C ASN A 165 -36.26 -26.78 44.90
N ASN A 166 -35.21 -27.26 45.59
CA ASN A 166 -34.64 -26.58 46.76
C ASN A 166 -33.55 -25.61 46.32
N ALA A 167 -33.74 -24.30 46.53
CA ALA A 167 -32.84 -23.24 46.12
C ALA A 167 -31.43 -23.41 46.72
N GLN A 168 -31.30 -23.90 47.95
CA GLN A 168 -30.01 -24.06 48.61
C GLN A 168 -29.20 -25.24 48.04
N GLU A 169 -29.88 -26.32 47.65
CA GLU A 169 -29.25 -27.46 46.97
C GLU A 169 -28.83 -27.09 45.54
N ILE A 170 -29.63 -26.32 44.82
CA ILE A 170 -29.31 -25.81 43.49
C ILE A 170 -28.05 -24.96 43.56
N GLU A 171 -27.92 -24.04 44.53
CA GLU A 171 -26.76 -23.18 44.73
C GLU A 171 -25.48 -24.01 45.02
N THR A 172 -25.60 -25.06 45.87
CA THR A 172 -24.49 -25.95 46.15
C THR A 172 -24.05 -26.72 44.90
N CYS A 173 -24.98 -27.28 44.14
CA CYS A 173 -24.68 -27.96 42.88
C CYS A 173 -24.06 -27.00 41.84
N ARG A 174 -24.54 -25.76 41.79
CA ARG A 174 -23.99 -24.72 40.90
C ARG A 174 -22.53 -24.40 41.24
N PHE A 175 -22.22 -24.23 42.53
CA PHE A 175 -20.87 -23.99 42.99
C PHE A 175 -19.91 -25.14 42.64
N GLN A 176 -20.34 -26.41 42.86
CA GLN A 176 -19.57 -27.59 42.49
C GLN A 176 -19.37 -27.69 40.98
N ALA A 177 -20.41 -27.46 40.19
CA ALA A 177 -20.34 -27.46 38.75
C ALA A 177 -19.34 -26.41 38.24
N GLN A 178 -19.34 -25.19 38.82
CA GLN A 178 -18.40 -24.14 38.48
C GLN A 178 -16.95 -24.54 38.76
N GLN A 179 -16.65 -25.20 39.87
CA GLN A 179 -15.30 -25.68 40.15
C GLN A 179 -14.82 -26.72 39.14
N ILE A 180 -15.71 -27.62 38.70
CA ILE A 180 -15.39 -28.59 37.64
C ILE A 180 -15.17 -27.88 36.30
N GLU A 181 -16.05 -26.94 35.97
CA GLU A 181 -15.91 -26.16 34.73
C GLU A 181 -14.59 -25.37 34.68
N ASP A 182 -14.16 -24.75 35.79
CA ASP A 182 -12.88 -24.04 35.86
C ASP A 182 -11.69 -24.98 35.67
N ARG A 183 -11.73 -26.19 36.27
CA ARG A 183 -10.73 -27.23 36.03
C ARG A 183 -10.71 -27.66 34.57
N LEU A 184 -11.86 -27.91 33.97
CA LEU A 184 -11.97 -28.30 32.57
C LEU A 184 -11.47 -27.22 31.61
N ARG A 185 -11.71 -25.92 31.88
CA ARG A 185 -11.13 -24.82 31.10
C ARG A 185 -9.61 -24.86 31.14
N ALA A 186 -9.01 -25.13 32.30
CA ALA A 186 -7.54 -25.26 32.40
C ALA A 186 -7.05 -26.46 31.59
N GLU A 187 -7.67 -27.64 31.73
CA GLU A 187 -7.31 -28.83 30.96
C GLU A 187 -7.47 -28.65 29.45
N LEU A 188 -8.56 -28.01 29.00
CA LEU A 188 -8.78 -27.69 27.59
C LEU A 188 -7.73 -26.70 27.05
N SER A 189 -7.42 -25.66 27.85
CA SER A 189 -6.37 -24.71 27.48
C SER A 189 -5.02 -25.41 27.32
N ASP A 190 -4.64 -26.32 28.21
CA ASP A 190 -3.42 -27.09 28.12
C ASP A 190 -3.39 -28.01 26.90
N LYS A 191 -4.50 -28.67 26.58
CA LYS A 191 -4.65 -29.51 25.36
C LYS A 191 -4.56 -28.70 24.07
N LEU A 192 -4.98 -27.43 24.07
CA LEU A 192 -4.96 -26.56 22.90
C LEU A 192 -3.59 -25.91 22.66
N ARG A 193 -2.75 -25.80 23.69
CA ARG A 193 -1.45 -25.12 23.61
C ARG A 193 -0.54 -25.62 22.47
N PRO A 194 -0.42 -26.94 22.18
CA PRO A 194 0.38 -27.45 21.07
C PRO A 194 -0.07 -26.94 19.69
N TYR A 195 -1.34 -26.56 19.53
CA TYR A 195 -1.92 -26.12 18.25
C TYR A 195 -1.82 -24.61 18.00
N GLN A 196 -1.25 -23.85 18.94
CA GLN A 196 -1.17 -22.40 18.87
C GLN A 196 -0.43 -21.91 17.59
N GLU A 197 0.68 -22.57 17.22
CA GLU A 197 1.43 -22.22 16.02
C GLU A 197 0.64 -22.50 14.73
N SER A 198 -0.03 -23.67 14.66
CA SER A 198 -0.85 -24.05 13.51
C SER A 198 -2.04 -23.12 13.33
N LEU A 199 -2.72 -22.73 14.42
CA LEU A 199 -3.78 -21.72 14.40
C LEU A 199 -3.26 -20.37 13.91
N SER A 200 -2.12 -19.93 14.42
CA SER A 200 -1.48 -18.65 14.00
C SER A 200 -1.05 -18.68 12.53
N LYS A 201 -0.50 -19.81 12.05
CA LYS A 201 -0.11 -20.01 10.64
C LYS A 201 -1.33 -19.93 9.73
N ASN A 202 -2.42 -20.65 10.07
CA ASN A 202 -3.63 -20.66 9.27
C ASN A 202 -4.29 -19.28 9.19
N LEU A 203 -4.35 -18.54 10.30
CA LEU A 203 -4.82 -17.14 10.30
C LEU A 203 -3.96 -16.23 9.45
N ARG A 204 -2.63 -16.35 9.53
CA ARG A 204 -1.69 -15.56 8.74
C ARG A 204 -1.84 -15.85 7.25
N ASN A 205 -1.97 -17.12 6.87
CA ASN A 205 -2.16 -17.52 5.48
C ASN A 205 -3.51 -17.04 4.93
N THR A 206 -4.56 -17.06 5.76
CA THR A 206 -5.86 -16.50 5.39
C THR A 206 -5.81 -14.97 5.24
N ALA A 207 -5.12 -14.27 6.12
CA ALA A 207 -4.91 -12.82 6.03
C ALA A 207 -4.13 -12.44 4.76
N TYR A 208 -3.11 -13.22 4.42
CA TYR A 208 -2.33 -13.04 3.20
C TYR A 208 -3.18 -13.28 1.95
N LEU A 209 -4.01 -14.32 1.94
CA LEU A 209 -4.94 -14.59 0.83
C LEU A 209 -5.96 -13.46 0.64
N ASP A 210 -6.55 -12.95 1.73
CA ASP A 210 -7.49 -11.83 1.69
C ASP A 210 -6.82 -10.56 1.12
N MET A 211 -5.60 -10.27 1.55
CA MET A 211 -4.80 -9.18 0.99
C MET A 211 -4.54 -9.39 -0.51
N MET A 212 -4.17 -10.59 -0.93
CA MET A 212 -3.91 -10.91 -2.34
C MET A 212 -5.15 -10.72 -3.20
N ILE A 213 -6.31 -11.18 -2.73
CA ILE A 213 -7.60 -10.98 -3.42
C ILE A 213 -7.92 -9.47 -3.51
N ALA A 214 -7.68 -8.69 -2.45
CA ALA A 214 -7.91 -7.26 -2.48
C ALA A 214 -7.01 -6.54 -3.50
N LYS A 215 -5.73 -6.94 -3.61
CA LYS A 215 -4.80 -6.43 -4.65
C LYS A 215 -5.28 -6.79 -6.05
N VAL A 216 -5.74 -8.02 -6.28
CA VAL A 216 -6.26 -8.48 -7.58
C VAL A 216 -7.51 -7.70 -7.99
N LYS A 217 -8.46 -7.49 -7.08
CA LYS A 217 -9.64 -6.66 -7.37
C LYS A 217 -9.27 -5.24 -7.77
N LEU A 218 -8.32 -4.64 -7.06
CA LEU A 218 -7.83 -3.29 -7.35
C LEU A 218 -7.13 -3.24 -8.71
N ALA A 219 -6.32 -4.26 -9.04
CA ALA A 219 -5.66 -4.34 -10.33
C ALA A 219 -6.67 -4.42 -11.50
N ILE A 220 -7.76 -5.16 -11.33
CA ILE A 220 -8.85 -5.23 -12.32
C ILE A 220 -9.56 -3.87 -12.44
N GLU A 221 -9.89 -3.23 -11.31
CA GLU A 221 -10.58 -1.93 -11.28
C GLU A 221 -9.78 -0.85 -12.01
N TRP A 222 -8.44 -0.88 -11.89
CA TRP A 222 -7.56 0.13 -12.48
C TRP A 222 -6.99 -0.26 -13.85
N ASP A 223 -7.38 -1.40 -14.41
CA ASP A 223 -6.75 -1.97 -15.61
C ASP A 223 -5.21 -1.98 -15.50
N ALA A 224 -4.73 -2.39 -14.31
CA ALA A 224 -3.33 -2.30 -13.94
C ALA A 224 -2.50 -3.38 -14.62
N CYS A 225 -1.32 -3.02 -15.12
CA CYS A 225 -0.40 -3.97 -15.72
C CYS A 225 0.44 -4.72 -14.67
N ARG A 226 0.81 -5.95 -14.98
CA ARG A 226 1.85 -6.68 -14.26
C ARG A 226 3.20 -6.03 -14.55
N PRO A 227 3.91 -5.47 -13.55
CA PRO A 227 5.21 -4.89 -13.76
C PRO A 227 6.29 -5.98 -13.95
N GLN A 228 7.34 -5.63 -14.69
CA GLN A 228 8.53 -6.45 -14.85
C GLN A 228 9.66 -5.94 -13.96
N ILE A 229 10.46 -6.84 -13.43
CA ILE A 229 11.73 -6.49 -12.77
C ILE A 229 12.75 -6.26 -13.87
N GLY A 230 13.40 -5.10 -13.87
CA GLY A 230 14.39 -4.71 -14.91
C GLY A 230 15.50 -3.86 -14.33
N ASP A 231 16.48 -3.50 -15.18
CA ASP A 231 17.64 -2.69 -14.79
C ASP A 231 17.39 -1.18 -14.89
N SER A 232 16.24 -0.79 -15.45
CA SER A 232 15.87 0.62 -15.68
C SER A 232 14.37 0.82 -15.49
N HIS A 233 14.01 2.05 -15.15
CA HIS A 233 12.62 2.48 -15.11
C HIS A 233 12.10 2.70 -16.51
N ASN A 234 11.03 2.02 -16.88
CA ASN A 234 10.28 2.25 -18.10
C ASN A 234 8.78 2.17 -17.77
N LEU A 235 8.16 3.33 -17.66
CA LEU A 235 6.75 3.48 -17.29
C LEU A 235 6.02 4.07 -18.50
N VAL A 236 5.10 3.31 -19.07
CA VAL A 236 4.32 3.72 -20.26
C VAL A 236 2.90 4.02 -19.82
N ASP A 237 2.41 5.20 -20.14
CA ASP A 237 1.06 5.67 -19.84
C ASP A 237 0.71 5.52 -18.33
N LEU A 238 1.65 5.96 -17.47
CA LEU A 238 1.47 5.92 -16.01
C LEU A 238 0.36 6.87 -15.57
N VAL A 239 -0.55 6.37 -14.76
CA VAL A 239 -1.64 7.11 -14.13
C VAL A 239 -1.39 7.26 -12.64
N ASN A 240 -1.67 8.44 -12.07
CA ASN A 240 -1.78 8.60 -10.63
C ASN A 240 -3.26 8.47 -10.22
N PRO A 241 -3.68 7.38 -9.55
CA PRO A 241 -5.10 7.11 -9.30
C PRO A 241 -5.76 8.15 -8.39
N GLU A 242 -5.03 8.69 -7.40
CA GLU A 242 -5.54 9.73 -6.50
C GLU A 242 -5.85 11.00 -7.26
N ILE A 243 -4.90 11.45 -8.11
CA ILE A 243 -5.04 12.68 -8.90
C ILE A 243 -6.09 12.48 -9.99
N ALA A 244 -6.12 11.31 -10.64
CA ALA A 244 -7.13 10.96 -11.62
C ALA A 244 -8.54 11.01 -11.02
N ALA A 245 -8.74 10.45 -9.82
CA ALA A 245 -10.01 10.50 -9.11
C ALA A 245 -10.42 11.95 -8.74
N ALA A 246 -9.46 12.75 -8.27
CA ALA A 246 -9.71 14.16 -7.94
C ALA A 246 -10.07 15.01 -9.17
N LEU A 247 -9.47 14.74 -10.32
CA LEU A 247 -9.79 15.39 -11.60
C LEU A 247 -11.16 14.95 -12.12
N ALA A 248 -11.48 13.67 -12.04
CA ALA A 248 -12.79 13.13 -12.46
C ALA A 248 -13.95 13.77 -11.68
N GLN A 249 -13.79 14.03 -10.38
CA GLN A 249 -14.80 14.77 -9.59
C GLN A 249 -15.05 16.20 -10.10
N LYS A 250 -14.07 16.77 -10.82
CA LYS A 250 -14.17 18.11 -11.45
C LYS A 250 -14.55 18.03 -12.94
N GLY A 251 -14.96 16.85 -13.44
CA GLY A 251 -15.29 16.62 -14.85
C GLY A 251 -14.09 16.65 -15.80
N ARG A 252 -12.85 16.42 -15.27
CA ARG A 252 -11.63 16.41 -16.06
C ARG A 252 -10.99 15.04 -16.10
N THR A 253 -10.20 14.78 -17.14
CA THR A 253 -9.46 13.54 -17.34
C THR A 253 -7.99 13.74 -16.96
N PHE A 254 -7.39 12.74 -16.33
CA PHE A 254 -5.95 12.68 -16.13
C PHE A 254 -5.27 12.26 -17.43
N GLN A 255 -4.24 13.00 -17.86
CA GLN A 255 -3.41 12.60 -18.99
C GLN A 255 -2.32 11.64 -18.49
N PRO A 256 -2.28 10.38 -18.94
CA PRO A 256 -1.21 9.45 -18.59
C PRO A 256 0.15 9.97 -19.07
N VAL A 257 1.22 9.68 -18.32
CA VAL A 257 2.58 10.15 -18.65
C VAL A 257 3.52 8.97 -18.78
N SER A 258 4.33 8.98 -19.84
CA SER A 258 5.37 7.97 -20.07
C SER A 258 6.74 8.55 -19.74
N ILE A 259 7.55 7.75 -19.00
CA ILE A 259 8.94 8.12 -18.67
C ILE A 259 9.81 6.87 -18.65
N ALA A 260 11.02 6.99 -19.22
CA ALA A 260 12.04 5.95 -19.16
C ALA A 260 13.38 6.56 -18.71
N PHE A 261 14.07 5.93 -17.77
CA PHE A 261 15.38 6.34 -17.29
C PHE A 261 16.12 5.15 -16.64
N GLY A 262 17.44 5.18 -16.72
CA GLY A 262 18.31 4.17 -16.12
C GLY A 262 18.95 4.65 -14.82
N ARG A 263 20.11 4.08 -14.47
CA ARG A 263 20.96 4.53 -13.36
C ARG A 263 21.67 5.84 -13.73
N GLU A 264 20.91 6.90 -13.79
CA GLU A 264 21.35 8.23 -14.19
C GLU A 264 20.57 9.31 -13.42
N THR A 265 21.06 10.54 -13.53
CA THR A 265 20.33 11.70 -13.07
C THR A 265 19.60 12.33 -14.26
N VAL A 266 18.29 12.46 -14.15
CA VAL A 266 17.43 13.13 -15.14
C VAL A 266 16.98 14.47 -14.57
N LEU A 267 17.24 15.55 -15.32
CA LEU A 267 16.73 16.88 -15.01
C LEU A 267 15.43 17.11 -15.79
N VAL A 268 14.34 17.40 -15.07
CA VAL A 268 13.05 17.69 -15.69
C VAL A 268 12.74 19.17 -15.56
N THR A 269 12.59 19.84 -16.72
CA THR A 269 12.23 21.26 -16.80
C THR A 269 10.81 21.44 -17.31
N GLY A 270 10.24 22.62 -17.11
CA GLY A 270 8.91 22.98 -17.56
C GLY A 270 8.37 24.16 -16.75
N ALA A 271 7.35 24.82 -17.27
CA ALA A 271 6.69 25.92 -16.59
C ALA A 271 6.10 25.51 -15.24
N ASN A 272 5.81 26.48 -14.40
CA ASN A 272 4.96 26.26 -13.24
C ASN A 272 3.58 25.80 -13.73
N MET A 273 2.95 24.84 -13.05
CA MET A 273 1.70 24.16 -13.45
C MET A 273 1.87 23.08 -14.56
N ALA A 274 3.09 22.86 -15.08
CA ALA A 274 3.35 21.81 -16.09
C ALA A 274 3.33 20.37 -15.53
N GLY A 275 2.88 20.14 -14.29
CA GLY A 275 2.72 18.80 -13.72
C GLY A 275 4.01 18.11 -13.24
N LYS A 276 5.14 18.84 -13.11
CA LYS A 276 6.43 18.28 -12.67
C LYS A 276 6.33 17.55 -11.32
N SER A 277 5.70 18.15 -10.33
CA SER A 277 5.48 17.55 -9.00
C SER A 277 4.57 16.31 -9.08
N VAL A 278 3.56 16.34 -9.96
CA VAL A 278 2.66 15.21 -10.20
C VAL A 278 3.41 14.04 -10.83
N LEU A 279 4.31 14.30 -11.76
CA LEU A 279 5.19 13.29 -12.34
C LEU A 279 6.02 12.58 -11.27
N LEU A 280 6.71 13.35 -10.40
CA LEU A 280 7.52 12.78 -9.32
C LEU A 280 6.66 11.97 -8.32
N GLN A 281 5.51 12.49 -7.93
CA GLN A 281 4.56 11.78 -7.07
C GLN A 281 4.08 10.46 -7.70
N SER A 282 3.83 10.47 -9.02
CA SER A 282 3.39 9.28 -9.75
C SER A 282 4.48 8.22 -9.85
N VAL A 283 5.74 8.64 -10.14
CA VAL A 283 6.90 7.73 -10.15
C VAL A 283 7.16 7.16 -8.75
N ALA A 284 7.11 8.00 -7.71
CA ALA A 284 7.26 7.54 -6.32
C ALA A 284 6.18 6.51 -5.95
N LEU A 285 4.92 6.78 -6.30
CA LEU A 285 3.82 5.85 -6.06
C LEU A 285 4.02 4.53 -6.80
N ALA A 286 4.40 4.59 -8.08
CA ALA A 286 4.65 3.40 -8.89
C ALA A 286 5.76 2.53 -8.27
N GLN A 287 6.89 3.13 -7.84
CA GLN A 287 7.98 2.40 -7.20
C GLN A 287 7.56 1.77 -5.87
N HIS A 288 6.78 2.49 -5.04
CA HIS A 288 6.26 1.92 -3.80
C HIS A 288 5.29 0.76 -4.06
N LEU A 289 4.33 0.93 -4.97
CA LEU A 289 3.38 -0.14 -5.33
C LEU A 289 4.12 -1.36 -5.86
N PHE A 290 5.09 -1.18 -6.75
CA PHE A 290 5.93 -2.24 -7.29
C PHE A 290 6.58 -3.05 -6.17
N GLN A 291 7.27 -2.41 -5.24
CA GLN A 291 8.00 -3.11 -4.17
C GLN A 291 7.13 -3.54 -2.97
N PHE A 292 5.86 -3.19 -2.96
CA PHE A 292 4.86 -3.84 -2.11
C PHE A 292 4.09 -4.94 -2.86
N GLY A 293 4.51 -5.33 -4.07
CA GLY A 293 3.94 -6.42 -4.85
C GLY A 293 2.55 -6.12 -5.41
N PHE A 294 2.28 -4.89 -5.83
CA PHE A 294 1.07 -4.50 -6.54
C PHE A 294 1.31 -4.45 -8.05
N TYR A 295 0.28 -4.68 -8.84
CA TYR A 295 0.24 -4.27 -10.24
C TYR A 295 0.11 -2.77 -10.35
N LEU A 296 0.58 -2.19 -11.46
CA LEU A 296 0.72 -0.75 -11.61
C LEU A 296 -0.35 -0.16 -12.55
N PRO A 297 -0.92 1.00 -12.21
CA PRO A 297 -1.84 1.73 -13.07
C PRO A 297 -1.10 2.37 -14.25
N ALA A 298 -0.65 1.54 -15.17
CA ALA A 298 0.11 1.90 -16.36
C ALA A 298 -0.19 0.89 -17.48
N LYS A 299 0.04 1.27 -18.73
CA LYS A 299 -0.08 0.35 -19.87
C LYS A 299 0.99 -0.73 -19.86
N SER A 300 2.21 -0.38 -19.48
CA SER A 300 3.30 -1.31 -19.21
C SER A 300 4.32 -0.68 -18.27
N ALA A 301 5.00 -1.51 -17.47
CA ALA A 301 5.99 -1.04 -16.52
C ALA A 301 7.14 -2.03 -16.37
N SER A 302 8.37 -1.51 -16.33
CA SER A 302 9.57 -2.23 -15.91
C SER A 302 10.33 -1.34 -14.94
N LEU A 303 10.72 -1.88 -13.76
CA LEU A 303 11.38 -1.12 -12.72
C LEU A 303 12.50 -1.95 -12.06
N PRO A 304 13.59 -1.30 -11.65
CA PRO A 304 14.59 -1.92 -10.80
C PRO A 304 14.09 -2.01 -9.37
N VAL A 305 14.63 -2.95 -8.61
CA VAL A 305 14.42 -3.03 -7.17
C VAL A 305 15.39 -2.08 -6.48
N GLU A 306 14.87 -1.13 -5.71
CA GLU A 306 15.64 -0.15 -4.95
C GLU A 306 15.67 -0.49 -3.47
N ASP A 307 16.75 -0.14 -2.77
CA ASP A 307 16.84 -0.36 -1.32
C ASP A 307 16.07 0.73 -0.56
N GLU A 308 16.04 1.96 -1.12
CA GLU A 308 15.35 3.10 -0.51
C GLU A 308 14.82 4.07 -1.57
N ILE A 309 13.62 4.61 -1.33
CA ILE A 309 13.06 5.71 -2.12
C ILE A 309 13.10 6.95 -1.23
N ILE A 310 13.78 8.00 -1.67
CA ILE A 310 13.89 9.25 -0.91
C ILE A 310 13.29 10.37 -1.75
N THR A 311 12.29 11.04 -1.20
CA THR A 311 11.55 12.10 -1.88
C THR A 311 11.72 13.44 -1.17
N SER A 312 11.89 14.52 -1.94
CA SER A 312 11.80 15.90 -1.50
C SER A 312 10.71 16.57 -2.33
N LEU A 313 9.44 16.40 -1.93
CA LEU A 313 8.26 16.83 -2.69
C LEU A 313 7.48 17.91 -1.91
N GLY A 314 7.82 19.18 -2.15
CA GLY A 314 7.02 20.34 -1.76
C GLY A 314 6.79 20.62 -0.26
N ASP A 315 5.97 21.63 0.05
CA ASP A 315 5.80 22.27 1.36
C ASP A 315 5.12 21.45 2.48
N ARG A 316 4.63 20.24 2.20
CA ARG A 316 3.83 19.47 3.18
C ARG A 316 4.62 18.97 4.39
N GLN A 317 5.94 18.79 4.26
CA GLN A 317 6.78 18.25 5.34
C GLN A 317 7.26 19.32 6.36
N SER A 318 7.31 20.57 5.97
CA SER A 318 7.87 21.67 6.80
C SER A 318 6.94 22.16 7.90
N ALA A 319 5.64 22.11 7.72
CA ALA A 319 4.67 22.68 8.67
C ALA A 319 4.63 21.95 10.02
N LEU A 320 4.99 20.66 10.05
CA LEU A 320 4.94 19.82 11.26
C LEU A 320 6.25 19.85 12.09
N SER A 321 7.39 20.19 11.47
CA SER A 321 8.72 20.10 12.10
C SER A 321 9.22 21.44 12.69
N GLY A 322 8.55 22.56 12.40
CA GLY A 322 8.98 23.90 12.83
C GLY A 322 10.31 24.36 12.20
N LEU A 323 10.85 23.62 11.26
CA LEU A 323 12.03 23.98 10.47
C LEU A 323 11.61 24.76 9.22
N SER A 324 12.50 25.63 8.70
CA SER A 324 12.26 26.24 7.40
C SER A 324 12.21 25.17 6.31
N SER A 325 11.37 25.33 5.28
CA SER A 325 11.27 24.39 4.14
C SER A 325 12.64 24.13 3.52
N PHE A 326 13.45 25.14 3.38
CA PHE A 326 14.83 25.03 2.87
C PHE A 326 15.72 24.11 3.73
N ALA A 327 15.66 24.21 5.06
CA ALA A 327 16.46 23.34 5.92
C ALA A 327 16.07 21.85 5.76
N VAL A 328 14.77 21.54 5.62
CA VAL A 328 14.27 20.18 5.37
C VAL A 328 14.76 19.67 4.01
N GLU A 329 14.72 20.49 2.98
CA GLU A 329 15.26 20.15 1.66
C GLU A 329 16.75 19.78 1.73
N VAL A 330 17.58 20.62 2.35
CA VAL A 330 19.03 20.38 2.48
C VAL A 330 19.33 19.12 3.28
N LEU A 331 18.61 18.88 4.38
CA LEU A 331 18.75 17.64 5.17
C LEU A 331 18.34 16.39 4.35
N THR A 332 17.32 16.51 3.50
CA THR A 332 16.91 15.43 2.61
C THR A 332 17.98 15.12 1.56
N ILE A 333 18.58 16.15 0.97
CA ILE A 333 19.71 16.00 0.04
C ILE A 333 20.91 15.33 0.73
N ASP A 334 21.25 15.76 1.94
CA ASP A 334 22.34 15.14 2.73
C ASP A 334 22.04 13.65 3.01
N ARG A 335 20.80 13.32 3.37
CA ARG A 335 20.35 11.92 3.55
C ARG A 335 20.52 11.10 2.27
N ILE A 336 20.07 11.62 1.11
CA ILE A 336 20.21 10.94 -0.19
C ILE A 336 21.70 10.60 -0.44
N ILE A 337 22.59 11.57 -0.25
CA ILE A 337 24.03 11.41 -0.49
C ILE A 337 24.65 10.40 0.48
N LYS A 338 24.29 10.45 1.77
CA LYS A 338 24.79 9.53 2.78
C LYS A 338 24.34 8.09 2.50
N THR A 339 23.06 7.90 2.22
CA THR A 339 22.48 6.58 1.90
C THR A 339 23.13 5.97 0.65
N ALA A 340 23.36 6.78 -0.39
CA ALA A 340 24.07 6.31 -1.59
C ALA A 340 25.55 5.95 -1.30
N ARG A 341 26.25 6.69 -0.42
CA ARG A 341 27.61 6.36 -0.01
C ARG A 341 27.70 5.09 0.84
N GLU A 342 26.64 4.67 1.49
CA GLU A 342 26.53 3.37 2.16
C GLU A 342 26.43 2.20 1.16
N GLY A 343 26.38 2.47 -0.14
CA GLY A 343 26.27 1.47 -1.21
C GLY A 343 24.86 1.00 -1.48
N LYS A 344 23.83 1.66 -0.93
CA LYS A 344 22.44 1.34 -1.18
C LYS A 344 21.98 1.85 -2.55
N ARG A 345 21.10 1.09 -3.20
CA ARG A 345 20.39 1.53 -4.40
C ARG A 345 19.29 2.50 -3.97
N VAL A 346 19.37 3.73 -4.42
CA VAL A 346 18.44 4.80 -4.02
C VAL A 346 17.78 5.39 -5.25
N LEU A 347 16.45 5.46 -5.24
CA LEU A 347 15.69 6.32 -6.13
C LEU A 347 15.46 7.67 -5.41
N ALA A 348 16.10 8.73 -5.91
CA ALA A 348 15.96 10.09 -5.40
C ALA A 348 15.01 10.91 -6.30
N LEU A 349 13.95 11.46 -5.70
CA LEU A 349 12.96 12.29 -6.40
C LEU A 349 12.90 13.66 -5.72
N VAL A 350 13.44 14.69 -6.42
CA VAL A 350 13.65 16.02 -5.84
C VAL A 350 12.89 17.07 -6.66
N ASP A 351 11.93 17.72 -6.02
CA ASP A 351 11.07 18.73 -6.62
C ASP A 351 11.58 20.15 -6.29
N GLU A 352 11.97 20.90 -7.33
CA GLU A 352 12.36 22.30 -7.29
C GLU A 352 13.35 22.67 -6.16
N LEU A 353 14.48 21.94 -6.07
CA LEU A 353 15.51 22.17 -5.05
C LEU A 353 15.90 23.66 -4.95
N ALA A 354 15.94 24.14 -3.70
CA ALA A 354 16.34 25.51 -3.35
C ALA A 354 15.47 26.62 -3.96
N ARG A 355 14.17 26.33 -4.20
CA ARG A 355 13.21 27.31 -4.75
C ARG A 355 13.07 28.58 -3.90
N THR A 356 13.23 28.46 -2.59
CA THR A 356 12.99 29.54 -1.62
C THR A 356 14.24 30.33 -1.26
N THR A 357 15.38 30.07 -1.90
CA THR A 357 16.64 30.81 -1.68
C THR A 357 16.99 31.76 -2.85
N ASN A 358 18.12 32.44 -2.74
CA ASN A 358 18.64 33.30 -3.83
C ASN A 358 18.80 32.47 -5.12
N PRO A 359 18.33 32.96 -6.29
CA PRO A 359 18.37 32.22 -7.55
C PRO A 359 19.76 31.73 -7.95
N ASP A 360 20.81 32.51 -7.71
CA ASP A 360 22.18 32.13 -8.08
C ASP A 360 22.72 31.02 -7.14
N GLU A 361 22.43 31.08 -5.84
CA GLU A 361 22.74 30.00 -4.90
C GLU A 361 21.93 28.75 -5.22
N GLY A 362 20.63 28.90 -5.52
CA GLY A 362 19.76 27.79 -5.92
C GLY A 362 20.28 27.04 -7.15
N LYS A 363 20.70 27.76 -8.19
CA LYS A 363 21.35 27.16 -9.37
C LYS A 363 22.61 26.37 -8.99
N GLN A 364 23.47 26.95 -8.13
CA GLN A 364 24.70 26.28 -7.69
C GLN A 364 24.39 24.98 -6.91
N MET A 365 23.36 25.00 -6.06
CA MET A 365 22.92 23.85 -5.29
C MET A 365 22.39 22.74 -6.19
N VAL A 366 21.54 23.07 -7.18
CA VAL A 366 21.04 22.09 -8.17
C VAL A 366 22.22 21.52 -8.95
N CYS A 367 23.13 22.35 -9.46
CA CYS A 367 24.33 21.89 -10.18
C CYS A 367 25.21 20.99 -9.31
N GLY A 368 25.44 21.37 -8.06
CA GLY A 368 26.20 20.59 -7.08
C GLY A 368 25.59 19.24 -6.81
N PHE A 369 24.28 19.19 -6.60
CA PHE A 369 23.56 17.94 -6.38
C PHE A 369 23.60 17.02 -7.60
N VAL A 370 23.32 17.51 -8.80
CA VAL A 370 23.41 16.73 -10.06
C VAL A 370 24.82 16.17 -10.26
N ARG A 371 25.86 16.97 -10.02
CA ARG A 371 27.26 16.51 -10.15
C ARG A 371 27.59 15.40 -9.14
N ILE A 372 27.12 15.46 -7.90
CA ILE A 372 27.35 14.43 -6.90
C ILE A 372 26.54 13.15 -7.19
N CYS A 373 25.30 13.29 -7.65
CA CYS A 373 24.48 12.15 -8.10
C CYS A 373 25.20 11.37 -9.21
N ARG A 374 25.77 12.06 -10.17
CA ARG A 374 26.56 11.44 -11.25
C ARG A 374 27.80 10.71 -10.72
N LYS A 375 28.55 11.32 -9.77
CA LYS A 375 29.72 10.68 -9.16
C LYS A 375 29.37 9.40 -8.40
N LEU A 376 28.19 9.33 -7.82
CA LEU A 376 27.71 8.19 -7.05
C LEU A 376 26.89 7.21 -7.90
N SER A 377 26.74 7.46 -9.21
CA SER A 377 25.85 6.68 -10.11
C SER A 377 24.44 6.50 -9.53
N LEU A 378 23.90 7.58 -8.98
CA LEU A 378 22.64 7.59 -8.26
C LEU A 378 21.48 7.75 -9.26
N THR A 379 20.41 6.96 -9.08
CA THR A 379 19.17 7.11 -9.84
C THR A 379 18.39 8.29 -9.29
N ALA A 380 18.28 9.39 -10.06
CA ALA A 380 17.60 10.59 -9.58
C ALA A 380 16.77 11.27 -10.67
N ILE A 381 15.60 11.77 -10.27
CA ILE A 381 14.85 12.76 -11.06
C ILE A 381 14.81 14.06 -10.25
N VAL A 382 15.31 15.11 -10.87
CA VAL A 382 15.35 16.47 -10.28
C VAL A 382 14.51 17.39 -11.14
N THR A 383 13.49 18.00 -10.58
CA THR A 383 12.75 19.05 -11.30
C THR A 383 13.32 20.42 -10.96
N THR A 384 13.26 21.33 -11.91
CA THR A 384 13.72 22.69 -11.71
C THR A 384 13.02 23.69 -12.64
N HIS A 385 12.95 24.92 -12.20
CA HIS A 385 12.56 26.08 -13.01
C HIS A 385 13.77 26.95 -13.40
N TYR A 386 14.96 26.59 -12.92
CA TYR A 386 16.18 27.33 -13.27
C TYR A 386 16.63 27.02 -14.70
N SER A 387 17.05 28.06 -15.44
CA SER A 387 17.69 27.97 -16.75
C SER A 387 19.19 28.22 -16.63
N GLY A 388 19.95 27.80 -17.63
CA GLY A 388 21.40 28.02 -17.69
C GLY A 388 22.18 27.18 -16.66
N LEU A 389 21.76 25.97 -16.44
CA LEU A 389 22.43 25.03 -15.52
C LEU A 389 23.61 24.36 -16.23
N ASP A 390 24.85 24.66 -15.79
CA ASP A 390 26.06 24.04 -16.30
C ASP A 390 26.30 22.65 -15.72
N VAL A 391 25.50 21.69 -16.19
CA VAL A 391 25.59 20.27 -15.79
C VAL A 391 25.38 19.36 -16.99
N ASN A 392 26.19 18.31 -17.08
CA ASN A 392 26.04 17.27 -18.08
C ASN A 392 25.17 16.12 -17.49
N CYS A 393 23.88 16.13 -17.78
CA CYS A 393 22.93 15.09 -17.42
C CYS A 393 21.85 15.03 -18.51
N ARG A 394 21.11 13.93 -18.53
CA ARG A 394 19.95 13.80 -19.42
C ARG A 394 18.88 14.81 -19.02
N ARG A 395 18.26 15.43 -20.00
CA ARG A 395 17.26 16.48 -19.79
C ARG A 395 15.96 16.13 -20.47
N LEU A 396 14.89 16.20 -19.71
CA LEU A 396 13.53 16.09 -20.19
C LEU A 396 12.82 17.42 -19.96
N ARG A 397 11.89 17.75 -20.84
CA ARG A 397 11.02 18.90 -20.70
C ARG A 397 9.57 18.48 -20.85
N VAL A 398 8.70 18.99 -19.97
CA VAL A 398 7.27 18.90 -20.19
C VAL A 398 6.90 19.79 -21.38
N LYS A 399 6.10 19.31 -22.31
CA LYS A 399 5.68 20.08 -23.49
C LYS A 399 4.98 21.39 -23.10
N GLY A 400 4.17 21.36 -22.05
CA GLY A 400 3.50 22.54 -21.51
C GLY A 400 2.29 22.98 -22.31
N LEU A 401 2.06 24.29 -22.36
CA LEU A 401 0.88 24.89 -22.94
C LEU A 401 0.89 24.79 -24.49
N GLN A 402 -0.15 24.17 -25.06
CA GLN A 402 -0.34 23.97 -26.49
C GLN A 402 -1.64 24.69 -26.93
N ILE A 403 -1.48 25.93 -27.38
CA ILE A 403 -2.64 26.76 -27.76
C ILE A 403 -2.85 26.64 -29.27
N PRO A 404 -4.07 26.25 -29.73
CA PRO A 404 -4.43 26.31 -31.13
C PRO A 404 -4.43 27.75 -31.66
N GLU A 405 -4.14 27.92 -32.95
CA GLU A 405 -4.28 29.23 -33.61
C GLU A 405 -5.70 29.78 -33.49
N GLY A 406 -5.83 31.05 -33.13
CA GLY A 406 -7.12 31.74 -33.01
C GLY A 406 -7.74 31.74 -31.61
N VAL A 407 -7.04 31.27 -30.58
CA VAL A 407 -7.47 31.39 -29.19
C VAL A 407 -6.82 32.61 -28.53
N ASP A 408 -7.59 33.72 -28.45
CA ASP A 408 -7.08 35.01 -27.92
C ASP A 408 -7.30 35.19 -26.42
N SER A 409 -8.14 34.36 -25.79
CA SER A 409 -8.38 34.42 -24.35
C SER A 409 -8.89 33.11 -23.78
N LEU A 410 -8.51 32.85 -22.53
CA LEU A 410 -8.94 31.68 -21.78
C LEU A 410 -9.36 32.09 -20.38
N SER A 411 -10.37 31.41 -19.81
CA SER A 411 -10.60 31.51 -18.38
C SER A 411 -9.62 30.61 -17.61
N ILE A 412 -9.33 30.95 -16.34
CA ILE A 412 -8.44 30.15 -15.46
C ILE A 412 -8.84 28.68 -15.44
N GLY A 413 -10.17 28.41 -15.53
CA GLY A 413 -10.69 27.06 -15.54
C GLY A 413 -10.31 26.23 -16.77
N HIS A 414 -10.02 26.84 -17.91
CA HIS A 414 -9.75 26.16 -19.18
C HIS A 414 -8.26 26.10 -19.58
N ILE A 415 -7.35 26.75 -18.86
CA ILE A 415 -5.92 26.68 -19.17
C ILE A 415 -5.41 25.24 -19.13
N ALA A 416 -5.85 24.46 -18.14
CA ALA A 416 -5.44 23.07 -17.98
C ALA A 416 -5.88 22.16 -19.14
N ASP A 417 -6.90 22.53 -19.91
CA ASP A 417 -7.41 21.76 -21.05
C ASP A 417 -6.46 21.85 -22.27
N TYR A 418 -5.57 22.84 -22.27
CA TYR A 418 -4.55 23.06 -23.29
C TYR A 418 -3.13 22.66 -22.84
N MET A 419 -3.00 22.04 -21.68
CA MET A 419 -1.70 21.56 -21.18
C MET A 419 -1.41 20.16 -21.70
N ASP A 420 -0.27 20.00 -22.39
CA ASP A 420 0.29 18.67 -22.72
C ASP A 420 1.38 18.31 -21.71
N TYR A 421 1.10 17.31 -20.88
CA TYR A 421 1.99 16.84 -19.82
C TYR A 421 3.03 15.81 -20.33
N SER A 422 3.08 15.51 -21.63
CA SER A 422 4.07 14.60 -22.20
C SER A 422 5.49 15.15 -22.05
N LEU A 423 6.44 14.24 -21.90
CA LEU A 423 7.85 14.56 -21.79
C LEU A 423 8.54 14.48 -23.15
N ILE A 424 9.40 15.45 -23.45
CA ILE A 424 10.27 15.45 -24.61
C ILE A 424 11.73 15.57 -24.18
N GLU A 425 12.62 14.90 -24.89
CA GLU A 425 14.05 15.04 -24.66
C GLU A 425 14.52 16.38 -25.20
N THR A 426 15.39 17.07 -24.46
CA THR A 426 15.92 18.37 -24.85
C THR A 426 17.41 18.45 -24.58
N HIS A 427 18.12 19.11 -25.50
CA HIS A 427 19.55 19.41 -25.37
C HIS A 427 19.79 20.86 -24.93
N ASN A 428 18.74 21.68 -24.94
CA ASN A 428 18.80 23.10 -24.59
C ASN A 428 18.39 23.34 -23.15
N ASP A 429 19.01 24.38 -22.56
CA ASP A 429 18.71 24.83 -21.19
C ASP A 429 17.47 25.74 -21.10
N ASP A 430 16.77 25.91 -22.22
CA ASP A 430 15.63 26.82 -22.25
C ASP A 430 14.41 26.27 -21.52
N VAL A 431 14.08 26.90 -20.41
CA VAL A 431 12.81 26.72 -19.72
C VAL A 431 11.74 27.51 -20.47
N PRO A 432 10.60 26.93 -20.85
CA PRO A 432 9.54 27.65 -21.53
C PRO A 432 9.11 28.89 -20.74
N LYS A 433 9.07 30.04 -21.42
CA LYS A 433 8.64 31.31 -20.86
C LYS A 433 7.11 31.48 -21.03
N GLU A 434 6.33 30.61 -20.42
CA GLU A 434 4.85 30.55 -20.59
C GLU A 434 4.13 31.60 -19.73
N ALA A 435 4.79 32.21 -18.73
CA ALA A 435 4.16 33.12 -17.79
C ALA A 435 3.46 34.29 -18.47
N PHE A 436 4.12 34.95 -19.43
CA PHE A 436 3.55 36.07 -20.18
C PHE A 436 2.42 35.61 -21.13
N THR A 437 2.58 34.44 -21.76
CA THR A 437 1.54 33.85 -22.59
C THR A 437 0.27 33.57 -21.78
N ILE A 438 0.41 32.95 -20.61
CA ILE A 438 -0.69 32.67 -19.69
C ILE A 438 -1.34 34.01 -19.24
N ALA A 439 -0.53 35.01 -18.85
CA ALA A 439 -1.04 36.30 -18.42
C ALA A 439 -1.84 37.02 -19.52
N ARG A 440 -1.40 36.97 -20.77
CA ARG A 440 -2.16 37.52 -21.93
C ARG A 440 -3.47 36.77 -22.16
N LEU A 441 -3.45 35.46 -22.14
CA LEU A 441 -4.65 34.64 -22.32
C LEU A 441 -5.69 34.88 -21.23
N LEU A 442 -5.24 35.17 -20.01
CA LEU A 442 -6.09 35.56 -18.87
C LEU A 442 -6.56 37.01 -18.92
N ARG A 443 -6.14 37.78 -19.93
CA ARG A 443 -6.42 39.21 -20.09
C ARG A 443 -6.05 39.99 -18.84
N ILE A 444 -4.84 39.74 -18.32
CA ILE A 444 -4.27 40.59 -17.25
C ILE A 444 -4.02 41.97 -17.85
N ASP A 445 -4.08 42.98 -17.02
CA ASP A 445 -3.93 44.39 -17.42
C ASP A 445 -2.76 44.61 -18.39
N ASP A 446 -3.06 45.24 -19.54
CA ASP A 446 -2.09 45.44 -20.64
C ASP A 446 -0.97 46.42 -20.25
N GLU A 447 -1.24 47.45 -19.40
CA GLU A 447 -0.23 48.37 -18.89
C GLU A 447 0.78 47.62 -18.00
N PHE A 448 0.27 46.72 -17.11
CA PHE A 448 1.12 45.87 -16.31
C PHE A 448 2.02 44.97 -17.18
N LEU A 449 1.48 44.34 -18.21
CA LEU A 449 2.26 43.47 -19.12
C LEU A 449 3.30 44.24 -19.89
N THR A 450 3.00 45.50 -20.27
CA THR A 450 3.92 46.38 -20.98
C THR A 450 5.07 46.81 -20.06
N GLU A 451 4.77 47.21 -18.83
CA GLU A 451 5.77 47.60 -17.83
C GLU A 451 6.70 46.44 -17.44
N CYS A 452 6.19 45.21 -17.48
CA CYS A 452 7.03 44.00 -17.30
C CYS A 452 8.04 43.74 -18.43
N GLY A 453 8.10 44.60 -19.45
CA GLY A 453 9.04 44.49 -20.55
C GLY A 453 8.69 43.41 -21.59
N SER A 454 7.42 42.98 -21.63
CA SER A 454 6.92 42.06 -22.66
C SER A 454 6.72 42.78 -23.99
N THR A 455 7.79 43.23 -24.63
CA THR A 455 7.74 43.67 -26.04
C THR A 455 7.25 42.53 -26.91
N MET A 456 6.27 42.82 -27.76
CA MET A 456 5.68 41.95 -28.79
C MET A 456 6.70 41.22 -29.64
#